data_55251118f68f2dd75f4c570c8ecb8fce
#
_entry.id   55251118f68f2dd75f4c570c8ecb8fce
#
_cell.length_a   1.000
_cell.length_b   1.000
_cell.length_c   1.000
_cell.angle_alpha   90.00
_cell.angle_beta   90.00
_cell.angle_gamma   90.00
#
_symmetry.space_group_name_H-M   'P 1'
#
loop_
_entity.id
_entity.type
_entity.pdbx_description
1 polymer ?
#
loop_
_entity_poly.entity_id
_entity_poly.type
_entity_poly.pdbx_seq_one_letter_code
_entity_poly.pdbx_strand_id
1 'polypeptide(L)'
;MSSSRQLRQLISIKGYWGVHAIGEVWAEFLFVLSQRLVEKYGFGPTLFPPTDTSKHNDYYTRTSEESVDAAGRPLPLVPKYGNALAIQLIVDAMKLQPCRPSFFDARNAIIQADQILTGGENACLIWQAFAERGLGEDAAVVGQTPWGGGVRSDGFKVPKKVCESKKA
;
A
#
# COMPACT_ATOMS: atom_id res chain seq x y z
N MET A 1 -3.28 10.17 -19.57
CA MET A 1 -4.45 11.02 -19.19
C MET A 1 -5.78 10.26 -19.11
N SER A 2 -5.85 8.96 -19.18
CA SER A 2 -7.12 8.21 -19.32
C SER A 2 -7.64 7.52 -18.04
N SER A 3 -6.79 7.14 -17.13
CA SER A 3 -7.12 6.17 -16.07
C SER A 3 -7.95 6.72 -14.91
N SER A 4 -7.72 7.96 -14.46
CA SER A 4 -8.50 8.56 -13.37
C SER A 4 -9.95 8.89 -13.77
N ARG A 5 -10.19 9.16 -15.07
CA ARG A 5 -11.55 9.31 -15.60
C ARG A 5 -12.30 7.98 -15.63
N GLN A 6 -11.62 6.87 -15.87
CA GLN A 6 -12.26 5.54 -15.91
C GLN A 6 -12.78 5.11 -14.55
N LEU A 7 -12.06 5.38 -13.45
CA LEU A 7 -12.54 5.09 -12.10
C LEU A 7 -13.77 5.94 -11.73
N ARG A 8 -13.81 7.22 -12.11
CA ARG A 8 -15.00 8.05 -11.94
C ARG A 8 -16.19 7.52 -12.74
N GLN A 9 -15.96 7.02 -13.96
CA GLN A 9 -17.00 6.41 -14.77
C GLN A 9 -17.51 5.10 -14.17
N LEU A 10 -16.65 4.24 -13.63
CA LEU A 10 -17.05 2.97 -13.00
C LEU A 10 -17.93 3.21 -11.77
N ILE A 11 -17.61 4.20 -10.95
CA ILE A 11 -18.42 4.55 -9.75
C ILE A 11 -19.71 5.30 -10.17
N SER A 12 -19.73 5.95 -11.32
CA SER A 12 -20.89 6.71 -11.86
C SER A 12 -21.85 5.88 -12.71
N ILE A 13 -21.50 4.65 -13.07
CA ILE A 13 -22.40 3.76 -13.82
C ILE A 13 -23.55 3.36 -12.90
N LYS A 14 -24.78 3.75 -13.27
CA LYS A 14 -26.00 3.28 -12.59
C LYS A 14 -25.98 1.75 -12.51
N GLY A 15 -25.91 1.21 -11.28
CA GLY A 15 -25.86 -0.23 -11.02
C GLY A 15 -24.47 -0.81 -10.70
N TYR A 16 -23.38 -0.07 -10.89
CA TYR A 16 -22.03 -0.52 -10.50
C TYR A 16 -21.71 -0.09 -9.06
N TRP A 17 -22.46 -0.61 -8.14
CA TRP A 17 -22.30 -0.38 -6.70
C TRP A 17 -22.58 -1.67 -5.93
N GLY A 18 -22.02 -1.78 -4.75
CA GLY A 18 -22.11 -2.98 -3.94
C GLY A 18 -20.73 -3.49 -3.55
N VAL A 19 -20.68 -4.50 -2.70
CA VAL A 19 -19.44 -4.97 -2.09
C VAL A 19 -18.41 -5.46 -3.10
N HIS A 20 -18.85 -6.08 -4.18
CA HIS A 20 -17.94 -6.57 -5.23
C HIS A 20 -17.32 -5.40 -6.01
N ALA A 21 -18.14 -4.46 -6.48
CA ALA A 21 -17.66 -3.28 -7.20
C ALA A 21 -16.72 -2.42 -6.33
N ILE A 22 -17.02 -2.26 -5.04
CA ILE A 22 -16.13 -1.59 -4.08
C ILE A 22 -14.81 -2.36 -3.95
N GLY A 23 -14.87 -3.69 -3.90
CA GLY A 23 -13.69 -4.55 -3.86
C GLY A 23 -12.81 -4.42 -5.11
N GLU A 24 -13.40 -4.31 -6.31
CA GLU A 24 -12.65 -4.09 -7.55
C GLU A 24 -11.95 -2.73 -7.57
N VAL A 25 -12.60 -1.68 -7.06
CA VAL A 25 -11.96 -0.37 -6.90
C VAL A 25 -10.77 -0.45 -5.95
N TRP A 26 -10.91 -1.19 -4.84
CA TRP A 26 -9.78 -1.40 -3.92
C TRP A 26 -8.66 -2.22 -4.56
N ALA A 27 -8.99 -3.24 -5.32
CA ALA A 27 -8.01 -4.05 -6.04
C ALA A 27 -7.18 -3.22 -7.03
N GLU A 28 -7.78 -2.21 -7.68
CA GLU A 28 -7.06 -1.29 -8.56
C GLU A 28 -6.01 -0.44 -7.81
N PHE A 29 -6.30 0.03 -6.59
CA PHE A 29 -5.30 0.70 -5.77
C PHE A 29 -4.11 -0.21 -5.44
N LEU A 30 -4.41 -1.45 -5.05
CA LEU A 30 -3.38 -2.44 -4.71
C LEU A 30 -2.57 -2.86 -5.93
N PHE A 31 -3.21 -2.95 -7.10
CA PHE A 31 -2.53 -3.23 -8.35
C PHE A 31 -1.50 -2.15 -8.70
N VAL A 32 -1.89 -0.87 -8.64
CA VAL A 32 -0.96 0.24 -8.89
C VAL A 32 0.20 0.24 -7.89
N LEU A 33 -0.09 0.02 -6.61
CA LEU A 33 0.94 -0.10 -5.57
C LEU A 33 1.92 -1.23 -5.90
N SER A 34 1.41 -2.41 -6.25
CA SER A 34 2.22 -3.57 -6.61
C SER A 34 3.10 -3.27 -7.82
N GLN A 35 2.55 -2.65 -8.89
CA GLN A 35 3.32 -2.28 -10.08
C GLN A 35 4.45 -1.31 -9.74
N ARG A 36 4.19 -0.28 -8.91
CA ARG A 36 5.22 0.68 -8.50
C ARG A 36 6.33 0.03 -7.67
N LEU A 37 5.99 -0.92 -6.80
CA LEU A 37 7.01 -1.66 -6.04
C LEU A 37 7.81 -2.59 -6.95
N VAL A 38 7.17 -3.24 -7.93
CA VAL A 38 7.86 -4.07 -8.94
C VAL A 38 8.77 -3.22 -9.83
N GLU A 39 8.35 -2.03 -10.25
CA GLU A 39 9.18 -1.09 -10.99
C GLU A 39 10.45 -0.69 -10.19
N LYS A 40 10.33 -0.53 -8.87
CA LYS A 40 11.45 -0.14 -8.00
C LYS A 40 12.38 -1.29 -7.66
N TYR A 41 11.83 -2.47 -7.36
CA TYR A 41 12.58 -3.60 -6.76
C TYR A 41 12.67 -4.83 -7.65
N GLY A 42 12.08 -4.79 -8.83
CA GLY A 42 12.00 -5.94 -9.73
C GLY A 42 10.92 -6.96 -9.32
N PHE A 43 10.72 -7.93 -10.19
CA PHE A 43 9.76 -9.03 -10.00
C PHE A 43 10.50 -10.31 -9.59
N GLY A 44 10.15 -10.87 -8.44
CA GLY A 44 10.69 -12.14 -7.95
C GLY A 44 9.92 -13.35 -8.50
N PRO A 45 10.63 -14.45 -8.76
CA PRO A 45 10.01 -15.65 -9.35
C PRO A 45 9.08 -16.38 -8.38
N THR A 46 9.17 -16.09 -7.09
CA THR A 46 8.37 -16.72 -6.04
C THR A 46 7.80 -15.67 -5.10
N LEU A 47 6.59 -15.93 -4.58
CA LEU A 47 5.91 -15.09 -3.60
C LEU A 47 6.22 -15.50 -2.15
N PHE A 48 6.77 -16.68 -1.96
CA PHE A 48 7.03 -17.25 -0.65
C PHE A 48 8.54 -17.45 -0.45
N PRO A 49 9.02 -17.25 0.78
CA PRO A 49 10.40 -17.53 1.09
C PRO A 49 10.71 -19.02 0.91
N PRO A 50 11.95 -19.36 0.58
CA PRO A 50 12.38 -20.75 0.54
C PRO A 50 12.28 -21.38 1.94
N THR A 51 11.93 -22.65 2.00
CA THR A 51 11.90 -23.42 3.26
C THR A 51 13.31 -23.66 3.81
N ASP A 52 14.31 -23.68 2.94
CA ASP A 52 15.71 -23.76 3.30
C ASP A 52 16.20 -22.38 3.76
N THR A 53 16.47 -22.24 5.05
CA THR A 53 16.91 -20.97 5.66
C THR A 53 18.26 -20.48 5.13
N SER A 54 19.12 -21.37 4.64
CA SER A 54 20.40 -20.97 4.01
C SER A 54 20.21 -20.12 2.75
N LYS A 55 19.02 -20.19 2.13
CA LYS A 55 18.62 -19.42 0.93
C LYS A 55 17.81 -18.16 1.25
N HIS A 56 17.62 -17.84 2.51
CA HIS A 56 16.86 -16.63 2.89
C HIS A 56 17.50 -15.35 2.33
N ASN A 57 18.82 -15.32 2.18
CA ASN A 57 19.52 -14.19 1.54
C ASN A 57 19.15 -13.97 0.07
N ASP A 58 18.61 -14.99 -0.61
CA ASP A 58 18.14 -14.84 -1.99
C ASP A 58 16.77 -14.14 -2.03
N TYR A 59 16.00 -14.26 -0.95
CA TYR A 59 14.63 -13.74 -0.87
C TYR A 59 14.51 -12.44 -0.06
N TYR A 60 15.29 -12.28 1.02
CA TYR A 60 15.25 -11.12 1.90
C TYR A 60 16.47 -10.21 1.70
N THR A 61 16.31 -8.93 1.99
CA THR A 61 17.39 -7.92 1.92
C THR A 61 18.37 -8.03 3.07
N ARG A 62 17.97 -8.65 4.18
CA ARG A 62 18.77 -8.81 5.40
C ARG A 62 18.55 -10.20 5.96
N THR A 63 19.59 -10.78 6.57
CA THR A 63 19.47 -11.96 7.41
C THR A 63 19.01 -11.60 8.81
N SER A 64 18.36 -12.53 9.48
CA SER A 64 17.95 -12.37 10.89
C SER A 64 19.11 -12.13 11.85
N GLU A 65 20.32 -12.57 11.49
CA GLU A 65 21.53 -12.47 12.32
C GLU A 65 22.18 -11.08 12.24
N GLU A 66 21.98 -10.35 11.11
CA GLU A 66 22.63 -9.06 10.86
C GLU A 66 21.79 -7.84 11.28
N SER A 67 20.55 -8.06 11.68
CA SER A 67 19.60 -6.97 11.88
C SER A 67 18.94 -7.04 13.24
N VAL A 68 19.50 -6.29 14.18
CA VAL A 68 18.90 -6.07 15.50
C VAL A 68 18.67 -4.58 15.75
N ASP A 69 17.63 -4.24 16.50
CA ASP A 69 17.41 -2.89 16.98
C ASP A 69 18.37 -2.55 18.14
N ALA A 70 18.29 -1.31 18.63
CA ALA A 70 19.10 -0.84 19.76
C ALA A 70 18.89 -1.64 21.06
N ALA A 71 17.82 -2.43 21.16
CA ALA A 71 17.52 -3.31 22.29
C ALA A 71 17.92 -4.77 22.03
N GLY A 72 18.60 -5.06 20.91
CA GLY A 72 19.02 -6.40 20.53
C GLY A 72 17.90 -7.29 19.98
N ARG A 73 16.74 -6.75 19.64
CA ARG A 73 15.62 -7.51 19.09
C ARG A 73 15.77 -7.63 17.57
N PRO A 74 15.50 -8.82 16.98
CA PRO A 74 15.57 -8.99 15.54
C PRO A 74 14.66 -8.00 14.80
N LEU A 75 15.20 -7.32 13.79
CA LEU A 75 14.41 -6.50 12.87
C LEU A 75 13.64 -7.41 11.91
N PRO A 76 12.48 -6.96 11.41
CA PRO A 76 11.70 -7.73 10.44
C PRO A 76 12.49 -8.02 9.16
N LEU A 77 12.32 -9.22 8.62
CA LEU A 77 12.88 -9.59 7.32
C LEU A 77 12.09 -8.90 6.20
N VAL A 78 12.79 -8.21 5.32
CA VAL A 78 12.19 -7.42 4.22
C VAL A 78 12.38 -8.16 2.90
N PRO A 79 11.30 -8.55 2.19
CA PRO A 79 11.41 -9.14 0.86
C PRO A 79 12.15 -8.23 -0.13
N LYS A 80 13.04 -8.80 -0.94
CA LYS A 80 13.83 -8.06 -1.95
C LYS A 80 12.97 -7.56 -3.11
N TYR A 81 12.02 -8.38 -3.55
CA TYR A 81 11.28 -8.14 -4.79
C TYR A 81 9.94 -7.45 -4.53
N GLY A 82 9.58 -6.56 -5.45
CA GLY A 82 8.40 -5.71 -5.28
C GLY A 82 7.08 -6.47 -5.18
N ASN A 83 6.91 -7.57 -5.90
CA ASN A 83 5.72 -8.40 -5.80
C ASN A 83 5.56 -9.07 -4.42
N ALA A 84 6.64 -9.60 -3.87
CA ALA A 84 6.63 -10.21 -2.53
C ALA A 84 6.48 -9.14 -1.44
N LEU A 85 7.17 -8.00 -1.58
CA LEU A 85 7.05 -6.86 -0.65
C LEU A 85 5.63 -6.28 -0.65
N ALA A 86 4.98 -6.15 -1.82
CA ALA A 86 3.60 -5.68 -1.91
C ALA A 86 2.65 -6.56 -1.10
N ILE A 87 2.75 -7.89 -1.25
CA ILE A 87 1.93 -8.84 -0.48
C ILE A 87 2.22 -8.73 1.01
N GLN A 88 3.48 -8.65 1.42
CA GLN A 88 3.86 -8.50 2.82
C GLN A 88 3.25 -7.24 3.43
N LEU A 89 3.38 -6.09 2.76
CA LEU A 89 2.81 -4.83 3.23
C LEU A 89 1.28 -4.87 3.34
N ILE A 90 0.60 -5.49 2.37
CA ILE A 90 -0.87 -5.62 2.39
C ILE A 90 -1.32 -6.49 3.56
N VAL A 91 -0.68 -7.66 3.76
CA VAL A 91 -1.04 -8.58 4.85
C VAL A 91 -0.74 -7.95 6.22
N ASP A 92 0.37 -7.27 6.38
CA ASP A 92 0.70 -6.58 7.62
C ASP A 92 -0.24 -5.39 7.89
N ALA A 93 -0.61 -4.66 6.84
CA ALA A 93 -1.62 -3.60 6.95
C ALA A 93 -2.98 -4.14 7.41
N MET A 94 -3.40 -5.32 6.96
CA MET A 94 -4.65 -5.93 7.43
C MET A 94 -4.67 -6.20 8.93
N LYS A 95 -3.52 -6.42 9.56
CA LYS A 95 -3.39 -6.57 11.02
C LYS A 95 -3.50 -5.24 11.76
N LEU A 96 -3.22 -4.12 11.08
CA LEU A 96 -3.21 -2.77 11.64
C LEU A 96 -4.53 -2.02 11.43
N GLN A 97 -5.39 -2.49 10.55
CA GLN A 97 -6.65 -1.84 10.23
C GLN A 97 -7.64 -1.94 11.40
N PRO A 98 -8.47 -0.90 11.62
CA PRO A 98 -9.60 -0.99 12.54
C PRO A 98 -10.68 -1.94 12.00
N CYS A 99 -11.63 -2.30 12.84
CA CYS A 99 -12.84 -2.99 12.38
C CYS A 99 -13.61 -2.08 11.39
N ARG A 100 -14.07 -2.64 10.27
CA ARG A 100 -14.78 -1.92 9.20
C ARG A 100 -13.95 -0.75 8.62
N PRO A 101 -12.75 -1.02 8.09
CA PRO A 101 -11.87 0.03 7.60
C PRO A 101 -12.46 0.71 6.36
N SER A 102 -12.30 2.02 6.28
CA SER A 102 -12.48 2.77 5.05
C SER A 102 -11.24 2.61 4.15
N PHE A 103 -11.32 3.08 2.90
CA PHE A 103 -10.15 3.14 2.02
C PHE A 103 -9.03 4.01 2.59
N PHE A 104 -9.38 5.06 3.36
CA PHE A 104 -8.41 5.90 4.04
C PHE A 104 -7.68 5.14 5.14
N ASP A 105 -8.41 4.37 5.95
CA ASP A 105 -7.82 3.54 7.01
C ASP A 105 -6.90 2.47 6.40
N ALA A 106 -7.35 1.81 5.34
CA ALA A 106 -6.58 0.79 4.65
C ALA A 106 -5.29 1.37 4.02
N ARG A 107 -5.37 2.54 3.35
CA ARG A 107 -4.19 3.26 2.85
C ARG A 107 -3.22 3.59 3.99
N ASN A 108 -3.72 4.18 5.06
CA ASN A 108 -2.89 4.59 6.19
C ASN A 108 -2.24 3.39 6.88
N ALA A 109 -2.95 2.27 6.97
CA ALA A 109 -2.40 1.03 7.49
C ALA A 109 -1.25 0.46 6.63
N ILE A 110 -1.34 0.57 5.30
CA ILE A 110 -0.23 0.18 4.40
C ILE A 110 0.99 1.07 4.60
N ILE A 111 0.80 2.38 4.75
CA ILE A 111 1.89 3.32 5.05
C ILE A 111 2.53 3.00 6.42
N GLN A 112 1.70 2.68 7.42
CA GLN A 112 2.18 2.27 8.73
C GLN A 112 2.92 0.94 8.69
N ALA A 113 2.45 -0.03 7.91
CA ALA A 113 3.13 -1.30 7.70
C ALA A 113 4.52 -1.09 7.07
N ASP A 114 4.64 -0.20 6.08
CA ASP A 114 5.93 0.16 5.49
C ASP A 114 6.85 0.83 6.51
N GLN A 115 6.31 1.71 7.38
CA GLN A 115 7.09 2.33 8.44
C GLN A 115 7.66 1.29 9.43
N ILE A 116 6.87 0.27 9.77
CA ILE A 116 7.30 -0.80 10.69
C ILE A 116 8.29 -1.74 10.01
N LEU A 117 8.03 -2.13 8.76
CA LEU A 117 8.80 -3.13 8.05
C LEU A 117 10.13 -2.60 7.51
N THR A 118 10.10 -1.40 6.88
CA THR A 118 11.24 -0.85 6.13
C THR A 118 11.78 0.46 6.71
N GLY A 119 11.17 1.00 7.76
CA GLY A 119 11.47 2.35 8.24
C GLY A 119 10.87 3.46 7.36
N GLY A 120 9.86 3.14 6.55
CA GLY A 120 9.17 4.09 5.68
C GLY A 120 9.87 4.33 4.34
N GLU A 121 10.72 3.42 3.91
CA GLU A 121 11.47 3.54 2.64
C GLU A 121 10.58 3.71 1.41
N ASN A 122 9.34 3.26 1.48
CA ASN A 122 8.41 3.31 0.37
C ASN A 122 7.29 4.31 0.56
N ALA A 123 7.28 5.06 1.66
CA ALA A 123 6.18 5.97 2.00
C ALA A 123 5.82 6.94 0.85
N CYS A 124 6.82 7.56 0.20
CA CYS A 124 6.57 8.45 -0.95
C CYS A 124 5.95 7.68 -2.13
N LEU A 125 6.48 6.51 -2.47
CA LEU A 125 5.97 5.66 -3.55
C LEU A 125 4.53 5.19 -3.26
N ILE A 126 4.25 4.78 -2.03
CA ILE A 126 2.91 4.36 -1.60
C ILE A 126 1.92 5.53 -1.74
N TRP A 127 2.27 6.72 -1.26
CA TRP A 127 1.45 7.91 -1.42
C TRP A 127 1.19 8.24 -2.89
N GLN A 128 2.21 8.16 -3.75
CA GLN A 128 2.08 8.38 -5.19
C GLN A 128 1.12 7.38 -5.84
N ALA A 129 1.23 6.09 -5.50
CA ALA A 129 0.35 5.05 -6.02
C ALA A 129 -1.13 5.31 -5.67
N PHE A 130 -1.41 5.68 -4.42
CA PHE A 130 -2.76 6.00 -3.99
C PHE A 130 -3.29 7.31 -4.57
N ALA A 131 -2.45 8.35 -4.63
CA ALA A 131 -2.81 9.64 -5.20
C ALA A 131 -3.13 9.53 -6.70
N GLU A 132 -2.43 8.70 -7.45
CA GLU A 132 -2.68 8.45 -8.88
C GLU A 132 -4.13 8.01 -9.15
N ARG A 133 -4.74 7.32 -8.20
CA ARG A 133 -6.12 6.82 -8.27
C ARG A 133 -7.11 7.65 -7.45
N GLY A 134 -6.74 8.86 -7.01
CA GLY A 134 -7.63 9.78 -6.32
C GLY A 134 -7.75 9.53 -4.81
N LEU A 135 -6.83 8.78 -4.20
CA LEU A 135 -6.78 8.56 -2.75
C LEU A 135 -5.54 9.24 -2.13
N GLY A 136 -5.22 10.45 -2.61
CA GLY A 136 -4.13 11.27 -2.09
C GLY A 136 -4.44 11.90 -0.73
N GLU A 137 -3.54 12.79 -0.29
CA GLU A 137 -3.62 13.48 1.01
C GLU A 137 -4.90 14.32 1.15
N ASP A 138 -5.31 14.95 0.06
CA ASP A 138 -6.48 15.83 -0.02
C ASP A 138 -7.80 15.09 -0.38
N ALA A 139 -7.76 13.77 -0.49
CA ALA A 139 -8.98 12.99 -0.63
C ALA A 139 -9.80 13.03 0.66
N ALA A 140 -11.11 13.16 0.54
CA ALA A 140 -12.01 13.32 1.68
C ALA A 140 -13.34 12.60 1.48
N VAL A 141 -14.04 12.39 2.58
CA VAL A 141 -15.47 12.01 2.58
C VAL A 141 -16.27 13.21 3.06
N VAL A 142 -17.20 13.67 2.25
CA VAL A 142 -18.02 14.86 2.54
C VAL A 142 -19.47 14.44 2.80
N GLY A 143 -20.02 14.93 3.91
CA GLY A 143 -21.41 14.65 4.31
C GLY A 143 -21.60 13.23 4.85
N GLN A 144 -22.88 12.90 5.05
CA GLN A 144 -23.33 11.57 5.48
C GLN A 144 -24.46 11.11 4.56
N THR A 145 -24.44 9.84 4.19
CA THR A 145 -25.58 9.21 3.54
C THR A 145 -26.45 8.51 4.60
N PRO A 146 -27.74 8.23 4.32
CA PRO A 146 -28.60 7.46 5.23
C PRO A 146 -28.02 6.06 5.58
N TRP A 147 -27.05 5.57 4.81
CA TRP A 147 -26.41 4.27 5.00
C TRP A 147 -25.07 4.34 5.72
N GLY A 148 -24.73 5.49 6.31
CA GLY A 148 -23.53 5.68 7.13
C GLY A 148 -22.26 6.06 6.37
N GLY A 149 -22.32 6.21 5.06
CA GLY A 149 -21.19 6.71 4.25
C GLY A 149 -21.42 8.14 3.77
N GLY A 150 -20.37 8.86 3.43
CA GLY A 150 -20.42 10.18 2.77
C GLY A 150 -20.15 10.07 1.27
N VAL A 151 -20.22 11.22 0.60
CA VAL A 151 -19.77 11.35 -0.79
C VAL A 151 -18.26 11.51 -0.78
N ARG A 152 -17.56 10.63 -1.48
CA ARG A 152 -16.11 10.69 -1.61
C ARG A 152 -15.71 11.82 -2.57
N SER A 153 -14.74 12.62 -2.11
CA SER A 153 -14.00 13.57 -2.93
C SER A 153 -12.62 13.01 -3.23
N ASP A 154 -12.28 12.90 -4.52
CA ASP A 154 -10.95 12.46 -4.93
C ASP A 154 -9.89 13.50 -4.59
N GLY A 155 -8.71 13.03 -4.20
CA GLY A 155 -7.54 13.85 -3.94
C GLY A 155 -6.31 13.26 -4.64
N PHE A 156 -5.47 14.14 -5.19
CA PHE A 156 -4.31 13.74 -6.00
C PHE A 156 -2.99 14.26 -5.43
N LYS A 157 -3.02 14.89 -4.25
CA LYS A 157 -1.82 15.41 -3.61
C LYS A 157 -1.06 14.32 -2.87
N VAL A 158 0.25 14.41 -2.98
CA VAL A 158 1.20 13.62 -2.20
C VAL A 158 1.78 14.54 -1.11
N PRO A 159 1.89 14.10 0.15
CA PRO A 159 2.47 14.91 1.21
C PRO A 159 3.91 15.29 0.87
N LYS A 160 4.20 16.59 0.75
CA LYS A 160 5.52 17.10 0.33
C LYS A 160 6.65 16.57 1.22
N LYS A 161 6.46 16.63 2.54
CA LYS A 161 7.46 16.21 3.53
C LYS A 161 7.89 14.75 3.37
N VAL A 162 6.99 13.87 2.91
CA VAL A 162 7.27 12.44 2.77
C VAL A 162 8.19 12.15 1.59
N CYS A 163 8.14 12.97 0.53
CA CYS A 163 8.95 12.77 -0.66
C CYS A 163 10.24 13.61 -0.65
N GLU A 164 10.31 14.65 0.16
CA GLU A 164 11.50 15.52 0.27
C GLU A 164 12.56 14.95 1.22
N SER A 165 12.19 14.12 2.19
CA SER A 165 13.08 13.60 3.24
C SER A 165 14.15 12.60 2.76
N LYS A 166 14.22 12.28 1.47
CA LYS A 166 15.19 11.31 0.89
C LYS A 166 16.24 11.95 -0.04
N LYS A 167 16.48 13.26 0.09
CA LYS A 167 17.59 13.95 -0.63
C LYS A 167 18.82 14.18 0.25
N ALA A 168 18.99 13.40 1.30
CA ALA A 168 20.21 13.43 2.11
C ALA A 168 21.04 12.16 1.86
#